data_e45e1ce7fc7e8495261a44b99db1e8da
#
_entry.id   e45e1ce7fc7e8495261a44b99db1e8da
#
_cell.length_a   1.000
_cell.length_b   1.000
_cell.length_c   1.000
_cell.angle_alpha   90.00
_cell.angle_beta   90.00
_cell.angle_gamma   90.00
#
_symmetry.space_group_name_H-M   'P 1'
#
loop_
_entity.id
_entity.type
_entity.pdbx_description
1 polymer ?
#
loop_
_entity_poly.entity_id
_entity_poly.type
_entity_poly.pdbx_seq_one_letter_code
_entity_poly.pdbx_strand_id
1 'polypeptide(L)'
;MRGFGNGWRLPAGPLREGPARLAEVDAVVVNGPGHEHDGALRMALEPVAAVAVADGSRRPLSDFAGREVVAAAAIGNPGRFFEMLRAHGLAIETRTLPDHAAFTPAQAGLGQGKPVLLTEKDAVKCTGGGWD
;
A
#
# COMPACT_ATOMS: atom_id res chain seq x y z
N MET A 1 -2.27 -7.40 -13.48
CA MET A 1 -1.40 -8.59 -13.44
C MET A 1 0.04 -8.10 -13.60
N ARG A 2 0.92 -8.27 -12.61
CA ARG A 2 2.32 -7.86 -12.77
C ARG A 2 3.20 -9.06 -13.10
N GLY A 3 3.47 -9.99 -12.24
CA GLY A 3 4.37 -11.11 -12.50
C GLY A 3 5.58 -10.71 -13.33
N PHE A 4 5.82 -11.43 -14.41
CA PHE A 4 6.88 -11.10 -15.37
C PHE A 4 6.49 -10.03 -16.40
N GLY A 5 5.26 -9.48 -16.32
CA GLY A 5 4.75 -8.53 -17.31
C GLY A 5 4.74 -9.13 -18.71
N ASN A 6 5.39 -8.44 -19.66
CA ASN A 6 5.57 -8.94 -21.03
C ASN A 6 6.81 -9.84 -21.20
N GLY A 7 7.51 -10.15 -20.12
CA GLY A 7 8.73 -10.98 -20.13
C GLY A 7 10.00 -10.28 -20.60
N TRP A 8 9.91 -9.01 -20.99
CA TRP A 8 11.06 -8.25 -21.50
C TRP A 8 11.78 -7.49 -20.40
N ARG A 9 13.09 -7.32 -20.61
CA ARG A 9 13.92 -6.49 -19.74
C ARG A 9 13.78 -5.01 -20.06
N LEU A 10 14.12 -4.15 -19.11
CA LEU A 10 14.25 -2.73 -19.34
C LEU A 10 15.17 -2.44 -20.53
N PRO A 11 14.85 -1.44 -21.39
CA PRO A 11 13.67 -0.54 -21.31
C PRO A 11 12.40 -1.10 -21.98
N ALA A 12 12.46 -2.24 -22.67
CA ALA A 12 11.35 -2.79 -23.45
C ALA A 12 10.24 -3.46 -22.57
N GLY A 13 10.54 -3.72 -21.30
CA GLY A 13 9.61 -4.32 -20.36
C GLY A 13 9.98 -4.00 -18.90
N PRO A 14 9.23 -4.54 -17.94
CA PRO A 14 9.37 -4.18 -16.53
C PRO A 14 10.52 -4.91 -15.81
N LEU A 15 11.13 -5.88 -16.42
CA LEU A 15 12.11 -6.74 -15.75
C LEU A 15 13.49 -6.08 -15.72
N ARG A 16 14.16 -6.13 -14.58
CA ARG A 16 15.57 -5.78 -14.45
C ARG A 16 16.48 -6.92 -14.88
N GLU A 17 16.04 -8.16 -14.59
CA GLU A 17 16.71 -9.41 -14.96
C GLU A 17 15.72 -10.35 -15.64
N GLY A 18 16.20 -11.29 -16.43
CA GLY A 18 15.35 -12.28 -17.11
C GLY A 18 14.81 -13.34 -16.15
N PRO A 19 13.70 -14.03 -16.51
CA PRO A 19 13.12 -15.09 -15.67
C PRO A 19 14.08 -16.23 -15.35
N ALA A 20 15.10 -16.48 -16.19
CA ALA A 20 16.12 -17.50 -15.94
C ALA A 20 16.88 -17.28 -14.61
N ARG A 21 16.92 -16.03 -14.12
CA ARG A 21 17.54 -15.70 -12.82
C ARG A 21 16.90 -16.46 -11.65
N LEU A 22 15.64 -16.88 -11.76
CA LEU A 22 14.96 -17.65 -10.72
C LEU A 22 15.59 -19.02 -10.46
N ALA A 23 16.32 -19.56 -11.41
CA ALA A 23 17.05 -20.83 -11.22
C ALA A 23 18.30 -20.69 -10.34
N GLU A 24 18.75 -19.45 -10.08
CA GLU A 24 19.99 -19.15 -9.36
C GLU A 24 19.75 -18.56 -7.97
N VAL A 25 18.48 -18.39 -7.56
CA VAL A 25 18.12 -17.82 -6.24
C VAL A 25 17.81 -18.92 -5.25
N ASP A 26 18.05 -18.66 -3.98
CA ASP A 26 17.77 -19.62 -2.90
C ASP A 26 16.29 -19.80 -2.63
N ALA A 27 15.49 -18.77 -2.90
CA ALA A 27 14.04 -18.81 -2.70
C ALA A 27 13.30 -17.84 -3.62
N VAL A 28 12.10 -18.24 -4.03
CA VAL A 28 11.15 -17.39 -4.76
C VAL A 28 9.99 -17.07 -3.84
N VAL A 29 9.66 -15.80 -3.69
CA VAL A 29 8.50 -15.34 -2.90
C VAL A 29 7.48 -14.69 -3.81
N VAL A 30 6.26 -15.21 -3.80
CA VAL A 30 5.13 -14.68 -4.57
C VAL A 30 4.19 -13.92 -3.66
N ASN A 31 4.04 -12.62 -3.90
CA ASN A 31 3.16 -11.74 -3.13
C ASN A 31 1.79 -11.59 -3.80
N GLY A 32 0.76 -12.07 -3.14
CA GLY A 32 -0.62 -11.99 -3.58
C GLY A 32 -1.05 -13.08 -4.55
N PRO A 33 -2.31 -13.05 -5.02
CA PRO A 33 -2.87 -14.07 -5.91
C PRO A 33 -2.41 -13.91 -7.36
N GLY A 34 -2.54 -14.97 -8.14
CA GLY A 34 -2.49 -14.91 -9.62
C GLY A 34 -1.15 -15.23 -10.26
N HIS A 35 -0.12 -15.58 -9.50
CA HIS A 35 1.11 -16.16 -10.04
C HIS A 35 1.45 -17.43 -9.30
N GLU A 36 1.63 -18.49 -10.06
CA GLU A 36 2.11 -19.76 -9.55
C GLU A 36 3.54 -19.96 -10.05
N HIS A 37 4.41 -20.37 -9.16
CA HIS A 37 5.74 -20.80 -9.44
C HIS A 37 6.00 -22.02 -8.55
N ASP A 38 6.43 -23.12 -9.14
CA ASP A 38 6.69 -24.36 -8.39
C ASP A 38 7.72 -24.11 -7.30
N GLY A 39 7.39 -24.52 -6.08
CA GLY A 39 8.26 -24.33 -4.91
C GLY A 39 8.31 -22.90 -4.34
N ALA A 40 7.52 -21.97 -4.87
CA ALA A 40 7.52 -20.62 -4.34
C ALA A 40 6.83 -20.50 -2.99
N LEU A 41 7.40 -19.69 -2.10
CA LEU A 41 6.78 -19.28 -0.85
C LEU A 41 5.68 -18.25 -1.13
N ARG A 42 4.53 -18.44 -0.52
CA ARG A 42 3.43 -17.48 -0.62
C ARG A 42 3.56 -16.41 0.45
N MET A 43 3.41 -15.16 0.05
CA MET A 43 3.38 -14.01 0.95
C MET A 43 2.06 -13.27 0.80
N ALA A 44 1.45 -12.93 1.93
CA ALA A 44 0.33 -12.00 2.00
C ALA A 44 0.72 -10.85 2.94
N LEU A 45 0.36 -9.63 2.57
CA LEU A 45 0.50 -8.48 3.45
C LEU A 45 -0.82 -8.31 4.20
N GLU A 46 -0.76 -8.49 5.50
CA GLU A 46 -1.89 -8.29 6.39
C GLU A 46 -1.65 -7.03 7.23
N PRO A 47 -2.59 -6.09 7.23
CA PRO A 47 -2.48 -4.91 8.08
C PRO A 47 -2.76 -5.33 9.54
N VAL A 48 -1.84 -5.00 10.43
CA VAL A 48 -1.96 -5.34 11.86
C VAL A 48 -2.67 -4.23 12.63
N ALA A 49 -2.30 -2.98 12.36
CA ALA A 49 -2.82 -1.82 13.08
C ALA A 49 -2.59 -0.54 12.26
N ALA A 50 -3.38 0.49 12.58
CA ALA A 50 -3.07 1.87 12.25
C ALA A 50 -2.15 2.45 13.32
N VAL A 51 -1.15 3.21 12.88
CA VAL A 51 -0.19 3.91 13.75
C VAL A 51 -0.39 5.41 13.56
N ALA A 52 -0.65 6.14 14.64
CA ALA A 52 -0.82 7.58 14.58
C ALA A 52 0.51 8.25 14.20
N VAL A 53 0.45 9.17 13.24
CA VAL A 53 1.66 9.90 12.77
C VAL A 53 2.20 10.82 13.86
N ALA A 54 1.30 11.40 14.67
CA ALA A 54 1.66 12.38 15.69
C ALA A 54 2.45 11.80 16.86
N ASP A 55 2.03 10.67 17.41
CA ASP A 55 2.56 10.13 18.67
C ASP A 55 2.99 8.65 18.60
N GLY A 56 2.81 8.00 17.46
CA GLY A 56 3.12 6.58 17.28
C GLY A 56 2.17 5.62 17.98
N SER A 57 1.06 6.10 18.55
CA SER A 57 0.04 5.23 19.18
C SER A 57 -0.57 4.27 18.17
N ARG A 58 -0.86 3.05 18.61
CA ARG A 58 -1.35 1.97 17.74
C ARG A 58 -2.81 1.66 18.05
N ARG A 59 -3.61 1.48 17.01
CA ARG A 59 -5.00 1.04 17.11
C ARG A 59 -5.26 -0.08 16.12
N PRO A 60 -5.96 -1.15 16.49
CA PRO A 60 -6.38 -2.16 15.54
C PRO A 60 -7.30 -1.55 14.48
N LEU A 61 -7.29 -2.09 13.27
CA LEU A 61 -8.14 -1.59 12.18
C LEU A 61 -9.63 -1.74 12.50
N SER A 62 -10.00 -2.71 13.34
CA SER A 62 -11.37 -2.88 13.84
C SER A 62 -11.96 -1.65 14.52
N ASP A 63 -11.12 -0.79 15.12
CA ASP A 63 -11.59 0.44 15.77
C ASP A 63 -12.13 1.47 14.79
N PHE A 64 -11.86 1.28 13.51
CA PHE A 64 -12.35 2.11 12.41
C PHE A 64 -13.54 1.47 11.67
N ALA A 65 -13.92 0.24 12.03
CA ALA A 65 -15.07 -0.42 11.43
C ALA A 65 -16.37 0.38 11.70
N GLY A 66 -17.20 0.54 10.67
CA GLY A 66 -18.43 1.32 10.75
C GLY A 66 -18.23 2.85 10.80
N ARG A 67 -17.02 3.33 10.72
CA ARG A 67 -16.70 4.75 10.59
C ARG A 67 -16.35 5.10 9.15
N GLU A 68 -16.73 6.28 8.71
CA GLU A 68 -16.19 6.84 7.48
C GLU A 68 -14.76 7.31 7.72
N VAL A 69 -13.84 6.82 6.92
CA VAL A 69 -12.43 7.21 6.95
C VAL A 69 -11.99 7.70 5.56
N VAL A 70 -11.05 8.61 5.52
CA VAL A 70 -10.38 8.98 4.27
C VAL A 70 -9.16 8.07 4.12
N ALA A 71 -9.07 7.36 3.00
CA ALA A 71 -7.90 6.58 2.64
C ALA A 71 -7.11 7.32 1.56
N ALA A 72 -5.94 7.86 1.89
CA ALA A 72 -5.11 8.60 0.97
C ALA A 72 -3.83 7.82 0.64
N ALA A 73 -3.42 7.84 -0.62
CA ALA A 73 -2.23 7.15 -1.08
C ALA A 73 -1.57 7.84 -2.28
N ALA A 74 -0.23 7.96 -2.21
CA ALA A 74 0.65 8.45 -3.27
C ALA A 74 1.66 7.35 -3.66
N ILE A 75 1.14 6.19 -4.04
CA ILE A 75 1.91 5.00 -4.43
C ILE A 75 1.46 4.49 -5.79
N GLY A 76 2.31 3.73 -6.47
CA GLY A 76 2.04 3.25 -7.84
C GLY A 76 0.84 2.28 -8.00
N ASN A 77 0.32 1.71 -6.91
CA ASN A 77 -0.89 0.87 -6.93
C ASN A 77 -1.76 1.11 -5.69
N PRO A 78 -2.48 2.25 -5.64
CA PRO A 78 -3.30 2.60 -4.50
C PRO A 78 -4.53 1.70 -4.36
N GLY A 79 -5.03 1.13 -5.45
CA GLY A 79 -6.21 0.26 -5.46
C GLY A 79 -6.09 -0.90 -4.46
N ARG A 80 -4.94 -1.56 -4.41
CA ARG A 80 -4.69 -2.66 -3.49
C ARG A 80 -4.79 -2.24 -2.01
N PHE A 81 -4.32 -1.05 -1.68
CA PHE A 81 -4.47 -0.49 -0.33
C PHE A 81 -5.94 -0.23 0.01
N PHE A 82 -6.68 0.36 -0.91
CA PHE A 82 -8.09 0.64 -0.71
C PHE A 82 -8.95 -0.63 -0.61
N GLU A 83 -8.67 -1.63 -1.44
CA GLU A 83 -9.34 -2.94 -1.37
C GLU A 83 -9.08 -3.63 -0.03
N MET A 84 -7.86 -3.57 0.46
CA MET A 84 -7.48 -4.13 1.75
C MET A 84 -8.26 -3.48 2.90
N LEU A 85 -8.39 -2.15 2.93
CA LEU A 85 -9.18 -1.45 3.95
C LEU A 85 -10.67 -1.83 3.90
N ARG A 86 -11.23 -1.93 2.67
CA ARG A 86 -12.64 -2.38 2.51
C ARG A 86 -12.84 -3.81 2.98
N ALA A 87 -11.89 -4.70 2.71
CA ALA A 87 -11.94 -6.09 3.17
C ALA A 87 -11.94 -6.20 4.71
N HIS A 88 -11.41 -5.18 5.42
CA HIS A 88 -11.47 -5.06 6.87
C HIS A 88 -12.73 -4.34 7.38
N GLY A 89 -13.73 -4.13 6.50
CA GLY A 89 -15.01 -3.54 6.89
C GLY A 89 -15.03 -2.01 7.04
N LEU A 90 -14.04 -1.31 6.52
CA LEU A 90 -13.99 0.14 6.59
C LEU A 90 -14.80 0.78 5.45
N ALA A 91 -15.60 1.79 5.78
CA ALA A 91 -16.23 2.68 4.80
C ALA A 91 -15.21 3.78 4.43
N ILE A 92 -14.65 3.72 3.22
CA ILE A 92 -13.57 4.61 2.84
C ILE A 92 -13.95 5.61 1.73
N GLU A 93 -13.57 6.87 1.92
CA GLU A 93 -13.43 7.87 0.87
C GLU A 93 -11.99 7.81 0.36
N THR A 94 -11.79 7.61 -0.93
CA THR A 94 -10.44 7.41 -1.48
C THR A 94 -9.87 8.70 -2.04
N ARG A 95 -8.59 8.97 -1.75
CA ARG A 95 -7.80 10.05 -2.32
C ARG A 95 -6.51 9.51 -2.92
N THR A 96 -6.44 9.53 -4.23
CA THR A 96 -5.24 9.14 -4.96
C THR A 96 -4.44 10.37 -5.33
N LEU A 97 -3.18 10.37 -4.98
CA LEU A 97 -2.21 11.40 -5.31
C LEU A 97 -1.17 10.83 -6.28
N PRO A 98 -0.49 11.67 -7.07
CA PRO A 98 0.59 11.20 -7.94
C PRO A 98 1.64 10.41 -7.16
N ASP A 99 2.18 9.35 -7.79
CA ASP A 99 3.20 8.50 -7.15
C ASP A 99 4.41 9.36 -6.75
N HIS A 100 4.92 9.11 -5.55
CA HIS A 100 5.99 9.88 -4.91
C HIS A 100 5.69 11.36 -4.62
N ALA A 101 4.48 11.86 -4.84
CA ALA A 101 4.14 13.22 -4.45
C ALA A 101 4.26 13.42 -2.94
N ALA A 102 4.84 14.55 -2.55
CA ALA A 102 4.60 15.10 -1.21
C ALA A 102 3.18 15.67 -1.19
N PHE A 103 2.47 15.49 -0.08
CA PHE A 103 1.12 16.03 0.05
C PHE A 103 0.92 16.69 1.42
N THR A 104 0.06 17.68 1.41
CA THR A 104 -0.30 18.42 2.63
C THR A 104 -1.39 17.67 3.40
N PRO A 105 -1.57 17.95 4.70
CA PRO A 105 -2.67 17.42 5.49
C PRO A 105 -4.04 17.64 4.81
N ALA A 106 -4.30 18.81 4.29
CA ALA A 106 -5.55 19.13 3.58
C ALA A 106 -5.75 18.28 2.31
N GLN A 107 -4.70 18.03 1.53
CA GLN A 107 -4.77 17.15 0.37
C GLN A 107 -5.04 15.68 0.75
N ALA A 108 -4.52 15.25 1.89
CA ALA A 108 -4.82 13.94 2.46
C ALA A 108 -6.25 13.83 3.01
N GLY A 109 -6.91 14.97 3.26
CA GLY A 109 -8.28 15.01 3.81
C GLY A 109 -8.34 15.30 5.30
N LEU A 110 -7.24 15.66 5.94
CA LEU A 110 -7.23 16.10 7.32
C LEU A 110 -8.06 17.40 7.49
N GLY A 111 -8.66 17.57 8.66
CA GLY A 111 -9.52 18.72 8.96
C GLY A 111 -10.99 18.55 8.54
N GLN A 112 -11.38 17.40 7.97
CA GLN A 112 -12.76 17.11 7.56
C GLN A 112 -13.55 16.33 8.63
N GLY A 113 -13.02 16.20 9.85
CA GLY A 113 -13.67 15.47 10.95
C GLY A 113 -13.67 13.95 10.78
N LYS A 114 -12.97 13.42 9.78
CA LYS A 114 -12.80 11.99 9.53
C LYS A 114 -11.36 11.58 9.79
N PRO A 115 -11.11 10.38 10.33
CA PRO A 115 -9.75 9.83 10.39
C PRO A 115 -9.18 9.67 8.98
N VAL A 116 -7.88 9.95 8.83
CA VAL A 116 -7.15 9.74 7.58
C VAL A 116 -6.21 8.56 7.74
N LEU A 117 -6.34 7.57 6.86
CA LEU A 117 -5.45 6.42 6.80
C LEU A 117 -4.53 6.55 5.59
N LEU A 118 -3.25 6.38 5.83
CA LEU A 118 -2.17 6.44 4.84
C LEU A 118 -1.44 5.11 4.78
N THR A 119 -0.73 4.87 3.66
CA THR A 119 0.27 3.81 3.66
C THR A 119 1.48 4.22 4.50
N GLU A 120 2.19 3.26 5.09
CA GLU A 120 3.42 3.52 5.85
C GLU A 120 4.47 4.28 5.00
N LYS A 121 4.57 3.93 3.72
CA LYS A 121 5.44 4.63 2.75
C LYS A 121 5.05 6.10 2.58
N ASP A 122 3.78 6.44 2.68
CA ASP A 122 3.31 7.81 2.56
C ASP A 122 3.41 8.55 3.89
N ALA A 123 3.21 7.86 5.01
CA ALA A 123 3.32 8.44 6.34
C ALA A 123 4.70 9.05 6.63
N VAL A 124 5.79 8.48 6.10
CA VAL A 124 7.15 9.05 6.24
C VAL A 124 7.31 10.41 5.56
N LYS A 125 6.39 10.78 4.67
CA LYS A 125 6.37 12.09 4.00
C LYS A 125 5.58 13.13 4.78
N CYS A 126 4.86 12.70 5.83
CA CYS A 126 4.06 13.55 6.69
C CYS A 126 4.95 14.25 7.72
N THR A 127 5.78 15.16 7.25
CA THR A 127 6.69 15.97 8.07
C THR A 127 6.15 17.38 8.24
N GLY A 128 6.40 18.00 9.40
CA GLY A 128 5.87 19.34 9.73
C GLY A 128 4.56 19.29 10.50
N GLY A 129 4.05 20.44 10.93
CA GLY A 129 2.81 20.52 11.72
C GLY A 129 1.55 20.29 10.89
N GLY A 130 0.46 19.99 11.59
CA GLY A 130 -0.87 19.84 11.00
C GLY A 130 -1.28 18.42 10.65
N TRP A 131 -0.56 17.42 11.16
CA TRP A 131 -0.88 15.99 11.04
C TRP A 131 -1.49 15.41 12.32
N ASP A 132 -1.92 16.28 13.22
CA ASP A 132 -2.54 15.94 14.51
C ASP A 132 -4.02 15.60 14.37
#